data_34177e3c97dc4673c810eae9240c6bed
#
_entry.id   34177e3c97dc4673c810eae9240c6bed
#
_cell.length_a   1.000
_cell.length_b   1.000
_cell.length_c   1.000
_cell.angle_alpha   90.00
_cell.angle_beta   90.00
_cell.angle_gamma   90.00
#
_symmetry.space_group_name_H-M   'P 1'
#
loop_
_entity.id
_entity.type
_entity.pdbx_description
1 polymer ?
#
loop_
_entity_poly.entity_id
_entity_poly.type
_entity_poly.pdbx_seq_one_letter_code
_entity_poly.pdbx_strand_id
1 'polypeptide(L)'
;MFSKEDVKNIEGRGTSVEKVESQVERFKKGFPWMDIVAPATPERGIKVLDENGIREAVAYCDNASVAGKCKFVPASGAASRMFKDIFAGLASLDGGNDPGADSSVGKLAAKIRDFAFYTEAMFGEPADSAAYRKDVAEKVLTDKGLNYGSKPKGVIRFHRYPDGECRTAFAEHLVEAQDYMRNADGSANVIFTISPEFKPLFEAALEEVKAAYEKKYGVKYNISFTFQDKATDTVAVDMENKPFRTENGELLFRPAGHGALIYNLNAIEDEIVSIKNIDNVSNDRFLGTTALFKKALMGKCLELRDKIFGYLRAFDAVGDLKSDACGRLCDEVESFLDGELCIQLPLTRRVEERVALLRAKLDRPIRVCGMVRNQGEPGGGPFIIAGKDGSSNLQILESVQIDMNDGRSRDILARATHFNPVDLVCAIRNYKGEKFNLLDYVDADAGFISSKSYQGRELKALELPGLWNGSMSDWNTCFVEVPLETFNPVKVVLDLLRPAHQQA
;
A
#
# COMPACT_ATOMS: atom_id res chain seq x y z
N MET A 1 -5.86 15.85 -32.18
CA MET A 1 -6.27 16.34 -30.86
C MET A 1 -5.17 17.17 -30.20
N PHE A 2 -3.90 16.83 -30.43
CA PHE A 2 -2.72 17.43 -29.78
C PHE A 2 -1.90 18.27 -30.77
N SER A 3 -1.38 19.42 -30.31
CA SER A 3 -0.42 20.24 -31.07
C SER A 3 0.95 19.59 -31.13
N LYS A 4 1.86 20.13 -31.95
CA LYS A 4 3.26 19.65 -31.99
C LYS A 4 3.98 19.82 -30.66
N GLU A 5 3.65 20.84 -29.90
CA GLU A 5 4.20 21.09 -28.54
C GLU A 5 3.66 20.10 -27.54
N ASP A 6 2.35 19.76 -27.63
CA ASP A 6 1.75 18.70 -26.81
C ASP A 6 2.44 17.35 -27.05
N VAL A 7 2.65 16.97 -28.32
CA VAL A 7 3.34 15.73 -28.69
C VAL A 7 4.74 15.69 -28.07
N LYS A 8 5.50 16.79 -28.20
CA LYS A 8 6.85 16.88 -27.60
C LYS A 8 6.81 16.76 -26.06
N ASN A 9 5.80 17.36 -25.41
CA ASN A 9 5.62 17.24 -23.95
C ASN A 9 5.28 15.80 -23.54
N ILE A 10 4.37 15.15 -24.28
CA ILE A 10 3.98 13.74 -24.06
C ILE A 10 5.20 12.82 -24.19
N GLU A 11 5.91 12.89 -25.31
CA GLU A 11 7.09 12.06 -25.58
C GLU A 11 8.24 12.33 -24.60
N GLY A 12 8.43 13.60 -24.22
CA GLY A 12 9.42 14.00 -23.23
C GLY A 12 9.18 13.43 -21.82
N ARG A 13 7.96 12.93 -21.54
CA ARG A 13 7.60 12.20 -20.31
C ARG A 13 7.84 10.69 -20.41
N GLY A 14 8.25 10.18 -21.58
CA GLY A 14 8.42 8.74 -21.83
C GLY A 14 7.11 8.00 -22.09
N THR A 15 6.01 8.73 -22.41
CA THR A 15 4.73 8.14 -22.78
C THR A 15 4.38 8.44 -24.25
N SER A 16 3.36 7.80 -24.82
CA SER A 16 2.97 7.98 -26.22
C SER A 16 1.65 8.77 -26.37
N VAL A 17 1.48 9.37 -27.55
CA VAL A 17 0.23 10.08 -27.89
C VAL A 17 -0.96 9.14 -27.83
N GLU A 18 -0.84 7.91 -28.34
CA GLU A 18 -1.89 6.89 -28.35
C GLU A 18 -2.33 6.54 -26.91
N LYS A 19 -1.36 6.44 -25.97
CA LYS A 19 -1.66 6.19 -24.56
C LYS A 19 -2.44 7.35 -23.95
N VAL A 20 -2.07 8.60 -24.24
CA VAL A 20 -2.78 9.78 -23.74
C VAL A 20 -4.18 9.90 -24.37
N GLU A 21 -4.33 9.60 -25.66
CA GLU A 21 -5.63 9.54 -26.32
C GLU A 21 -6.52 8.47 -25.70
N SER A 22 -5.99 7.30 -25.41
CA SER A 22 -6.74 6.23 -24.72
C SER A 22 -7.20 6.66 -23.33
N GLN A 23 -6.38 7.44 -22.59
CA GLN A 23 -6.80 8.02 -21.30
C GLN A 23 -7.96 9.00 -21.46
N VAL A 24 -7.91 9.89 -22.46
CA VAL A 24 -9.00 10.83 -22.75
C VAL A 24 -10.30 10.08 -23.13
N GLU A 25 -10.20 9.03 -23.92
CA GLU A 25 -11.36 8.17 -24.22
C GLU A 25 -11.90 7.45 -22.97
N ARG A 26 -11.03 7.06 -22.04
CA ARG A 26 -11.44 6.46 -20.76
C ARG A 26 -12.27 7.44 -19.91
N PHE A 27 -11.93 8.72 -19.90
CA PHE A 27 -12.76 9.74 -19.22
C PHE A 27 -14.18 9.83 -19.79
N LYS A 28 -14.35 9.64 -21.09
CA LYS A 28 -15.67 9.66 -21.75
C LYS A 28 -16.49 8.41 -21.48
N LYS A 29 -15.82 7.24 -21.47
CA LYS A 29 -16.46 5.93 -21.25
C LYS A 29 -16.69 5.60 -19.78
N GLY A 30 -15.87 6.13 -18.87
CA GLY A 30 -15.82 5.75 -17.48
C GLY A 30 -15.16 4.38 -17.26
N PHE A 31 -15.26 3.88 -16.04
CA PHE A 31 -14.87 2.53 -15.65
C PHE A 31 -16.11 1.71 -15.30
N PRO A 32 -16.13 0.41 -15.60
CA PRO A 32 -17.20 -0.45 -15.14
C PRO A 32 -17.16 -0.58 -13.61
N TRP A 33 -18.32 -0.77 -13.01
CA TRP A 33 -18.41 -1.15 -11.61
C TRP A 33 -17.92 -2.58 -11.42
N MET A 34 -17.32 -2.86 -10.27
CA MET A 34 -16.89 -4.21 -9.93
C MET A 34 -18.10 -5.06 -9.54
N ASP A 35 -18.20 -6.28 -10.11
CA ASP A 35 -19.29 -7.22 -9.79
C ASP A 35 -18.97 -7.97 -8.50
N ILE A 36 -19.46 -7.42 -7.39
CA ILE A 36 -19.26 -7.99 -6.06
C ILE A 36 -20.26 -9.12 -5.79
N VAL A 37 -19.74 -10.29 -5.42
CA VAL A 37 -20.53 -11.48 -5.07
C VAL A 37 -20.89 -11.47 -3.58
N ALA A 38 -19.89 -11.22 -2.72
CA ALA A 38 -20.04 -11.19 -1.27
C ALA A 38 -18.90 -10.40 -0.63
N PRO A 39 -19.06 -9.91 0.63
CA PRO A 39 -17.90 -9.47 1.40
C PRO A 39 -17.06 -10.71 1.75
N ALA A 40 -15.73 -10.58 1.81
CA ALA A 40 -14.92 -11.60 2.43
C ALA A 40 -15.02 -11.45 3.96
N THR A 41 -15.31 -12.55 4.65
CA THR A 41 -15.52 -12.61 6.10
C THR A 41 -14.77 -13.82 6.68
N PRO A 42 -14.65 -13.95 8.03
CA PRO A 42 -14.07 -15.14 8.65
C PRO A 42 -14.74 -16.46 8.25
N GLU A 43 -16.05 -16.43 7.93
CA GLU A 43 -16.80 -17.61 7.49
C GLU A 43 -16.41 -18.00 6.04
N ARG A 44 -16.00 -17.01 5.23
CA ARG A 44 -15.56 -17.23 3.85
C ARG A 44 -14.66 -16.11 3.35
N GLY A 45 -13.43 -16.46 3.01
CA GLY A 45 -12.48 -15.56 2.34
C GLY A 45 -11.44 -14.93 3.24
N ILE A 46 -11.68 -14.83 4.57
CA ILE A 46 -10.66 -14.37 5.53
C ILE A 46 -10.31 -15.53 6.45
N LYS A 47 -9.05 -15.89 6.50
CA LYS A 47 -8.55 -16.92 7.41
C LYS A 47 -8.25 -16.30 8.77
N VAL A 48 -8.80 -16.90 9.83
CA VAL A 48 -8.49 -16.57 11.21
C VAL A 48 -7.54 -17.64 11.74
N LEU A 49 -6.31 -17.27 12.03
CA LEU A 49 -5.32 -18.16 12.60
C LEU A 49 -5.48 -18.17 14.13
N ASP A 50 -5.65 -19.34 14.71
CA ASP A 50 -5.52 -19.52 16.15
C ASP A 50 -4.04 -19.47 16.57
N GLU A 51 -3.76 -19.59 17.87
CA GLU A 51 -2.39 -19.56 18.40
C GLU A 51 -1.49 -20.65 17.79
N ASN A 52 -2.05 -21.83 17.48
CA ASN A 52 -1.30 -22.91 16.82
C ASN A 52 -1.00 -22.56 15.37
N GLY A 53 -2.00 -22.10 14.62
CA GLY A 53 -1.84 -21.67 13.24
C GLY A 53 -0.84 -20.52 13.09
N ILE A 54 -0.82 -19.58 14.04
CA ILE A 54 0.19 -18.50 14.06
C ILE A 54 1.58 -19.10 14.29
N ARG A 55 1.75 -20.01 15.27
CA ARG A 55 3.05 -20.66 15.55
C ARG A 55 3.54 -21.47 14.34
N GLU A 56 2.67 -22.23 13.70
CA GLU A 56 3.01 -23.03 12.52
C GLU A 56 3.42 -22.14 11.35
N ALA A 57 2.68 -21.05 11.08
CA ALA A 57 3.01 -20.09 10.03
C ALA A 57 4.35 -19.40 10.29
N VAL A 58 4.61 -18.96 11.54
CA VAL A 58 5.91 -18.38 11.92
C VAL A 58 7.05 -19.39 11.75
N ALA A 59 6.87 -20.63 12.22
CA ALA A 59 7.85 -21.69 12.03
C ALA A 59 8.11 -21.98 10.55
N TYR A 60 7.07 -21.93 9.71
CA TYR A 60 7.22 -22.06 8.26
C TYR A 60 8.05 -20.93 7.68
N CYS A 61 7.76 -19.68 8.09
CA CYS A 61 8.54 -18.50 7.69
C CYS A 61 10.03 -18.62 8.05
N ASP A 62 10.32 -19.07 9.26
CA ASP A 62 11.69 -19.14 9.77
C ASP A 62 12.50 -20.29 9.14
N ASN A 63 11.86 -21.36 8.66
CA ASN A 63 12.50 -22.55 8.09
C ASN A 63 12.49 -22.59 6.55
N ALA A 64 11.64 -21.81 5.88
CA ALA A 64 11.52 -21.87 4.43
C ALA A 64 12.76 -21.26 3.73
N SER A 65 13.18 -21.91 2.66
CA SER A 65 14.22 -21.36 1.78
C SER A 65 13.62 -20.31 0.85
N VAL A 66 14.28 -19.16 0.78
CA VAL A 66 13.89 -18.03 -0.10
C VAL A 66 15.14 -17.47 -0.76
N ALA A 67 15.05 -17.16 -2.07
CA ALA A 67 16.14 -16.59 -2.84
C ALA A 67 16.47 -15.14 -2.43
N GLY A 68 15.55 -14.44 -1.79
CA GLY A 68 15.72 -13.08 -1.27
C GLY A 68 14.41 -12.51 -0.75
N LYS A 69 14.53 -11.67 0.27
CA LYS A 69 13.39 -10.93 0.86
C LYS A 69 13.68 -9.45 0.90
N CYS A 70 12.70 -8.63 0.55
CA CYS A 70 12.80 -7.20 0.76
C CYS A 70 11.50 -6.58 1.31
N LYS A 71 11.65 -5.45 1.98
CA LYS A 71 10.54 -4.60 2.42
C LYS A 71 10.36 -3.47 1.42
N PHE A 72 9.18 -3.35 0.84
CA PHE A 72 8.81 -2.28 -0.09
C PHE A 72 7.90 -1.28 0.62
N VAL A 73 8.34 -0.03 0.68
CA VAL A 73 7.68 1.03 1.45
C VAL A 73 7.34 2.21 0.53
N PRO A 74 6.07 2.36 0.11
CA PRO A 74 5.61 3.57 -0.53
C PRO A 74 5.76 4.78 0.40
N ALA A 75 6.54 5.79 -0.02
CA ALA A 75 6.95 6.93 0.82
C ALA A 75 6.98 8.27 0.06
N SER A 76 6.34 8.37 -1.12
CA SER A 76 6.36 9.57 -1.98
C SER A 76 5.53 10.75 -1.46
N GLY A 77 4.64 10.54 -0.47
CA GLY A 77 3.72 11.56 0.01
C GLY A 77 4.39 12.66 0.81
N ALA A 78 4.16 13.93 0.42
CA ALA A 78 4.47 15.09 1.26
C ALA A 78 3.59 15.08 2.53
N ALA A 79 4.10 15.63 3.62
CA ALA A 79 3.38 15.70 4.89
C ALA A 79 2.29 16.79 4.92
N SER A 80 2.10 17.55 3.85
CA SER A 80 1.11 18.64 3.78
C SER A 80 -0.31 18.20 4.19
N ARG A 81 -0.71 16.96 3.85
CA ARG A 81 -1.99 16.40 4.28
C ARG A 81 -2.04 16.13 5.78
N MET A 82 -0.93 15.69 6.37
CA MET A 82 -0.81 15.44 7.81
C MET A 82 -0.97 16.72 8.64
N PHE A 83 -0.55 17.85 8.08
CA PHE A 83 -0.60 19.16 8.74
C PHE A 83 -1.72 20.06 8.22
N LYS A 84 -2.66 19.56 7.41
CA LYS A 84 -3.72 20.37 6.78
C LYS A 84 -4.46 21.26 7.78
N ASP A 85 -4.86 20.70 8.92
CA ASP A 85 -5.64 21.42 9.93
C ASP A 85 -4.77 22.43 10.69
N ILE A 86 -3.47 22.19 10.81
CA ILE A 86 -2.53 23.12 11.41
C ILE A 86 -2.29 24.31 10.48
N PHE A 87 -2.17 24.07 9.16
CA PHE A 87 -2.12 25.15 8.16
C PHE A 87 -3.39 26.02 8.22
N ALA A 88 -4.57 25.41 8.29
CA ALA A 88 -5.83 26.14 8.41
C ALA A 88 -5.90 26.97 9.71
N GLY A 89 -5.42 26.40 10.82
CA GLY A 89 -5.33 27.10 12.11
C GLY A 89 -4.35 28.26 12.07
N LEU A 90 -3.18 28.10 11.44
CA LEU A 90 -2.20 29.16 11.27
C LEU A 90 -2.77 30.31 10.41
N ALA A 91 -3.42 30.00 9.28
CA ALA A 91 -4.06 31.00 8.43
C ALA A 91 -5.16 31.79 9.18
N SER A 92 -5.92 31.14 10.06
CA SER A 92 -6.90 31.80 10.93
C SER A 92 -6.24 32.77 11.91
N LEU A 93 -5.15 32.36 12.56
CA LEU A 93 -4.36 33.18 13.49
C LEU A 93 -3.70 34.38 12.77
N ASP A 94 -3.22 34.20 11.54
CA ASP A 94 -2.69 35.27 10.70
C ASP A 94 -3.75 36.30 10.33
N GLY A 95 -4.99 35.84 10.15
CA GLY A 95 -6.17 36.70 9.94
C GLY A 95 -6.71 37.36 11.22
N GLY A 96 -6.04 37.18 12.36
CA GLY A 96 -6.46 37.76 13.65
C GLY A 96 -7.58 36.98 14.37
N ASN A 97 -7.98 35.78 13.85
CA ASN A 97 -9.01 34.94 14.45
C ASN A 97 -8.35 33.77 15.19
N ASP A 98 -8.51 33.71 16.50
CA ASP A 98 -8.02 32.59 17.30
C ASP A 98 -9.00 31.41 17.26
N PRO A 99 -8.62 30.22 16.69
CA PRO A 99 -9.49 29.05 16.65
C PRO A 99 -9.68 28.37 18.01
N GLY A 100 -8.95 28.80 19.05
CA GLY A 100 -9.09 28.33 20.43
C GLY A 100 -8.36 27.04 20.76
N ALA A 101 -8.40 26.69 22.05
CA ALA A 101 -7.69 25.52 22.62
C ALA A 101 -8.17 24.16 22.06
N ASP A 102 -9.46 24.04 21.70
CA ASP A 102 -10.04 22.78 21.21
C ASP A 102 -9.76 22.50 19.73
N SER A 103 -9.24 23.50 19.00
CA SER A 103 -8.82 23.32 17.60
C SER A 103 -7.58 22.43 17.49
N SER A 104 -7.31 21.94 16.27
CA SER A 104 -6.09 21.12 16.03
C SER A 104 -4.82 21.87 16.37
N VAL A 105 -4.71 23.16 16.07
CA VAL A 105 -3.55 23.99 16.43
C VAL A 105 -3.50 24.23 17.95
N GLY A 106 -4.64 24.39 18.61
CA GLY A 106 -4.73 24.50 20.07
C GLY A 106 -4.25 23.23 20.76
N LYS A 107 -4.73 22.08 20.34
CA LYS A 107 -4.30 20.76 20.86
C LYS A 107 -2.81 20.50 20.61
N LEU A 108 -2.30 20.84 19.42
CA LEU A 108 -0.87 20.74 19.11
C LEU A 108 -0.04 21.58 20.08
N ALA A 109 -0.41 22.85 20.28
CA ALA A 109 0.30 23.76 21.18
C ALA A 109 0.25 23.32 22.66
N ALA A 110 -0.94 22.91 23.13
CA ALA A 110 -1.12 22.44 24.51
C ALA A 110 -0.35 21.15 24.82
N LYS A 111 -0.21 20.28 23.82
CA LYS A 111 0.43 18.95 23.93
C LYS A 111 1.82 18.89 23.28
N ILE A 112 2.43 20.04 22.97
CA ILE A 112 3.68 20.06 22.19
C ILE A 112 4.81 19.22 22.81
N ARG A 113 4.84 19.10 24.13
CA ARG A 113 5.84 18.32 24.87
C ARG A 113 5.73 16.82 24.63
N ASP A 114 4.55 16.35 24.26
CA ASP A 114 4.26 14.92 24.02
C ASP A 114 4.76 14.47 22.63
N PHE A 115 5.12 15.42 21.76
CA PHE A 115 5.63 15.09 20.42
C PHE A 115 7.13 14.83 20.43
N ALA A 116 7.57 13.82 19.67
CA ALA A 116 8.97 13.43 19.53
C ALA A 116 9.89 14.55 18.99
N PHE A 117 9.34 15.52 18.33
CA PHE A 117 10.07 16.67 17.78
C PHE A 117 10.15 17.87 18.72
N TYR A 118 9.54 17.81 19.91
CA TYR A 118 9.65 18.87 20.89
C TYR A 118 11.07 19.00 21.45
N THR A 119 11.54 20.25 21.56
CA THR A 119 12.68 20.64 22.40
C THR A 119 12.33 21.94 23.14
N GLU A 120 12.75 22.05 24.39
CA GLU A 120 12.50 23.26 25.18
C GLU A 120 13.14 24.51 24.57
N ALA A 121 14.34 24.36 24.00
CA ALA A 121 15.05 25.45 23.32
C ALA A 121 14.24 26.03 22.12
N MET A 122 13.44 25.19 21.42
CA MET A 122 12.65 25.64 20.26
C MET A 122 11.29 26.17 20.69
N PHE A 123 10.55 25.44 21.53
CA PHE A 123 9.14 25.70 21.79
C PHE A 123 8.86 26.40 23.12
N GLY A 124 9.83 26.40 24.07
CA GLY A 124 9.66 26.98 25.41
C GLY A 124 8.56 26.29 26.22
N GLU A 125 8.08 26.99 27.24
CA GLU A 125 6.94 26.51 28.07
C GLU A 125 5.61 26.68 27.36
N PRO A 126 4.73 25.66 27.36
CA PRO A 126 3.39 25.76 26.80
C PRO A 126 2.56 26.87 27.48
N ALA A 127 1.87 27.66 26.65
CA ALA A 127 1.00 28.73 27.10
C ALA A 127 -0.33 28.71 26.36
N ASP A 128 -1.42 28.94 27.07
CA ASP A 128 -2.74 29.03 26.45
C ASP A 128 -3.01 30.45 25.95
N SER A 129 -2.41 30.77 24.78
CA SER A 129 -2.60 32.06 24.13
C SER A 129 -2.56 31.90 22.61
N ALA A 130 -3.26 32.78 21.89
CA ALA A 130 -3.23 32.85 20.42
C ALA A 130 -1.80 33.05 19.89
N ALA A 131 -1.01 33.87 20.56
CA ALA A 131 0.38 34.11 20.18
C ALA A 131 1.23 32.86 20.27
N TYR A 132 1.09 32.07 21.34
CA TYR A 132 1.82 30.81 21.49
C TYR A 132 1.35 29.75 20.48
N ARG A 133 0.05 29.61 20.24
CA ARG A 133 -0.50 28.73 19.21
C ARG A 133 0.06 29.06 17.83
N LYS A 134 0.16 30.34 17.50
CA LYS A 134 0.76 30.82 16.24
C LYS A 134 2.25 30.49 16.18
N ASP A 135 3.00 30.79 17.21
CA ASP A 135 4.45 30.51 17.30
C ASP A 135 4.75 29.01 17.11
N VAL A 136 4.02 28.13 17.81
CA VAL A 136 4.14 26.67 17.66
C VAL A 136 3.83 26.23 16.23
N ALA A 137 2.72 26.71 15.65
CA ALA A 137 2.34 26.34 14.27
C ALA A 137 3.40 26.81 13.26
N GLU A 138 3.89 28.04 13.36
CA GLU A 138 4.96 28.56 12.50
C GLU A 138 6.23 27.73 12.62
N LYS A 139 6.69 27.41 13.83
CA LYS A 139 7.92 26.62 14.09
C LYS A 139 7.79 25.17 13.60
N VAL A 140 6.61 24.58 13.68
CA VAL A 140 6.39 23.22 13.16
C VAL A 140 6.34 23.22 11.62
N LEU A 141 5.60 24.17 11.03
CA LEU A 141 5.30 24.14 9.60
C LEU A 141 6.36 24.74 8.69
N THR A 142 7.03 25.83 9.15
CA THR A 142 7.86 26.68 8.30
C THR A 142 9.36 26.56 8.60
N ASP A 143 10.17 27.23 7.80
CA ASP A 143 11.62 27.36 7.96
C ASP A 143 12.07 28.14 9.21
N LYS A 144 11.12 28.79 9.93
CA LYS A 144 11.39 29.33 11.27
C LYS A 144 11.72 28.24 12.31
N GLY A 145 11.49 26.98 11.98
CA GLY A 145 11.77 25.86 12.86
C GLY A 145 11.98 24.55 12.10
N LEU A 146 11.03 23.60 12.24
CA LEU A 146 11.16 22.22 11.72
C LEU A 146 10.90 22.10 10.21
N ASN A 147 10.21 23.03 9.61
CA ASN A 147 9.80 23.03 8.21
C ASN A 147 9.06 21.74 7.78
N TYR A 148 8.24 21.16 8.68
CA TYR A 148 7.55 19.91 8.43
C TYR A 148 6.42 20.04 7.37
N GLY A 149 5.93 21.26 7.15
CA GLY A 149 4.94 21.54 6.11
C GLY A 149 5.40 21.22 4.69
N SER A 150 6.72 21.27 4.44
CA SER A 150 7.33 21.00 3.12
C SER A 150 8.15 19.70 3.06
N LYS A 151 8.22 18.92 4.15
CA LYS A 151 9.00 17.68 4.21
C LYS A 151 8.14 16.45 3.88
N PRO A 152 8.75 15.34 3.44
CA PRO A 152 8.06 14.07 3.31
C PRO A 152 7.76 13.46 4.69
N LYS A 153 6.65 12.74 4.81
CA LYS A 153 6.21 12.11 6.06
C LYS A 153 7.30 11.19 6.67
N GLY A 154 8.07 10.51 5.82
CA GLY A 154 9.10 9.56 6.27
C GLY A 154 10.20 10.16 7.15
N VAL A 155 10.52 11.45 7.01
CA VAL A 155 11.57 12.10 7.80
C VAL A 155 11.06 12.92 9.00
N ILE A 156 9.76 12.80 9.29
CA ILE A 156 9.18 13.42 10.50
C ILE A 156 9.43 12.50 11.69
N ARG A 157 9.83 13.07 12.83
CA ARG A 157 10.03 12.35 14.08
C ARG A 157 8.68 11.92 14.65
N PHE A 158 8.46 10.61 14.70
CA PHE A 158 7.20 10.02 15.18
C PHE A 158 7.28 9.60 16.64
N HIS A 159 8.40 8.99 17.07
CA HIS A 159 8.51 8.40 18.39
C HIS A 159 9.76 8.94 19.13
N ARG A 160 9.60 9.13 20.43
CA ARG A 160 10.69 9.41 21.36
C ARG A 160 10.84 8.24 22.31
N TYR A 161 12.08 7.83 22.58
CA TYR A 161 12.41 6.71 23.44
C TYR A 161 13.04 7.17 24.76
N PRO A 162 13.02 6.31 25.83
CA PRO A 162 13.55 6.68 27.14
C PRO A 162 15.05 7.04 27.17
N ASP A 163 15.82 6.49 26.23
CA ASP A 163 17.25 6.80 26.04
C ASP A 163 17.49 8.14 25.33
N GLY A 164 16.42 8.86 24.98
CA GLY A 164 16.48 10.13 24.26
C GLY A 164 16.49 9.99 22.72
N GLU A 165 16.55 8.75 22.19
CA GLU A 165 16.44 8.52 20.75
C GLU A 165 15.08 9.03 20.23
N CYS A 166 15.08 9.75 19.10
CA CYS A 166 13.87 10.18 18.41
C CYS A 166 13.86 9.59 17.01
N ARG A 167 12.97 8.61 16.77
CA ARG A 167 12.90 7.93 15.48
C ARG A 167 11.90 8.58 14.55
N THR A 168 12.31 8.72 13.28
CA THR A 168 11.42 9.08 12.17
C THR A 168 10.63 7.86 11.72
N ALA A 169 9.56 8.09 10.95
CA ALA A 169 8.84 6.96 10.32
C ALA A 169 9.78 6.10 9.45
N PHE A 170 10.74 6.70 8.75
CA PHE A 170 11.78 5.99 8.01
C PHE A 170 12.63 5.09 8.91
N ALA A 171 13.10 5.60 10.04
CA ALA A 171 13.91 4.84 11.00
C ALA A 171 13.16 3.65 11.59
N GLU A 172 11.86 3.81 11.90
CA GLU A 172 11.01 2.71 12.38
C GLU A 172 10.87 1.59 11.34
N HIS A 173 10.79 1.91 10.04
CA HIS A 173 10.79 0.87 9.00
C HIS A 173 12.09 0.08 8.94
N LEU A 174 13.24 0.66 9.30
CA LEU A 174 14.51 -0.07 9.42
C LEU A 174 14.50 -1.00 10.64
N VAL A 175 13.99 -0.51 11.78
CA VAL A 175 13.83 -1.32 12.99
C VAL A 175 12.90 -2.51 12.74
N GLU A 176 11.76 -2.30 12.09
CA GLU A 176 10.89 -3.40 11.70
C GLU A 176 11.56 -4.38 10.73
N ALA A 177 12.31 -3.89 9.73
CA ALA A 177 12.91 -4.75 8.71
C ALA A 177 13.94 -5.71 9.30
N GLN A 178 14.73 -5.28 10.28
CA GLN A 178 15.70 -6.16 10.93
C GLN A 178 15.02 -7.32 11.69
N ASP A 179 13.78 -7.17 12.10
CA ASP A 179 13.09 -8.15 12.92
C ASP A 179 12.47 -9.30 12.09
N TYR A 180 11.87 -8.97 10.93
CA TYR A 180 11.16 -9.97 10.13
C TYR A 180 11.63 -10.10 8.66
N MET A 181 12.55 -9.23 8.17
CA MET A 181 13.02 -9.25 6.77
C MET A 181 14.49 -9.61 6.62
N ARG A 182 15.13 -10.21 7.63
CA ARG A 182 16.52 -10.65 7.49
C ARG A 182 16.64 -11.76 6.45
N ASN A 183 17.60 -11.61 5.57
CA ASN A 183 18.04 -12.64 4.64
C ASN A 183 19.04 -13.60 5.31
N ALA A 184 19.31 -14.74 4.67
CA ALA A 184 20.22 -15.74 5.16
C ALA A 184 21.67 -15.24 5.35
N ASP A 185 22.07 -14.22 4.58
CA ASP A 185 23.37 -13.54 4.69
C ASP A 185 23.45 -12.49 5.81
N GLY A 186 22.39 -12.34 6.60
CA GLY A 186 22.29 -11.35 7.67
C GLY A 186 21.94 -9.94 7.19
N SER A 187 21.65 -9.75 5.90
CA SER A 187 21.19 -8.45 5.37
C SER A 187 19.69 -8.26 5.55
N ALA A 188 19.27 -6.99 5.52
CA ALA A 188 17.87 -6.59 5.39
C ALA A 188 17.75 -5.61 4.21
N ASN A 189 17.01 -6.01 3.17
CA ASN A 189 16.77 -5.20 1.99
C ASN A 189 15.51 -4.35 2.21
N VAL A 190 15.62 -3.03 2.04
CA VAL A 190 14.46 -2.12 2.13
C VAL A 190 14.48 -1.15 0.95
N ILE A 191 13.35 -1.09 0.26
CA ILE A 191 13.15 -0.22 -0.90
C ILE A 191 12.09 0.82 -0.55
N PHE A 192 12.47 2.08 -0.59
CA PHE A 192 11.55 3.20 -0.41
C PHE A 192 11.24 3.83 -1.76
N THR A 193 9.97 3.93 -2.13
CA THR A 193 9.57 4.73 -3.29
C THR A 193 9.25 6.14 -2.82
N ILE A 194 10.05 7.11 -3.23
CA ILE A 194 10.00 8.50 -2.80
C ILE A 194 9.85 9.45 -3.99
N SER A 195 9.49 10.70 -3.73
CA SER A 195 9.57 11.74 -4.76
C SER A 195 11.02 12.20 -4.93
N PRO A 196 11.49 12.46 -6.18
CA PRO A 196 12.89 12.79 -6.45
C PRO A 196 13.41 14.00 -5.64
N GLU A 197 12.57 15.01 -5.43
CA GLU A 197 12.89 16.21 -4.67
C GLU A 197 13.22 15.93 -3.19
N PHE A 198 12.73 14.83 -2.65
CA PHE A 198 12.95 14.44 -1.25
C PHE A 198 14.15 13.52 -1.04
N LYS A 199 14.80 13.06 -2.13
CA LYS A 199 15.94 12.14 -2.03
C LYS A 199 17.03 12.62 -1.06
N PRO A 200 17.49 13.90 -1.09
CA PRO A 200 18.51 14.37 -0.16
C PRO A 200 18.11 14.25 1.32
N LEU A 201 16.82 14.42 1.63
CA LEU A 201 16.32 14.32 3.01
C LEU A 201 16.31 12.87 3.50
N PHE A 202 15.97 11.91 2.64
CA PHE A 202 16.02 10.50 2.99
C PHE A 202 17.47 9.98 3.08
N GLU A 203 18.37 10.46 2.22
CA GLU A 203 19.80 10.11 2.29
C GLU A 203 20.41 10.62 3.60
N ALA A 204 20.11 11.86 4.00
CA ALA A 204 20.55 12.40 5.29
C ALA A 204 19.98 11.61 6.48
N ALA A 205 18.70 11.25 6.46
CA ALA A 205 18.08 10.42 7.48
C ALA A 205 18.70 9.01 7.56
N LEU A 206 19.10 8.43 6.43
CA LEU A 206 19.77 7.15 6.38
C LEU A 206 21.19 7.25 6.99
N GLU A 207 21.95 8.27 6.62
CA GLU A 207 23.31 8.51 7.13
C GLU A 207 23.31 8.68 8.66
N GLU A 208 22.29 9.37 9.20
CA GLU A 208 22.14 9.60 10.64
C GLU A 208 22.01 8.29 11.44
N VAL A 209 21.28 7.28 10.91
CA VAL A 209 20.89 6.10 11.71
C VAL A 209 21.59 4.81 11.31
N LYS A 210 22.03 4.66 10.03
CA LYS A 210 22.45 3.37 9.47
C LYS A 210 23.54 2.67 10.28
N ALA A 211 24.65 3.34 10.52
CA ALA A 211 25.80 2.73 11.21
C ALA A 211 25.46 2.32 12.64
N ALA A 212 24.68 3.16 13.35
CA ALA A 212 24.24 2.87 14.70
C ALA A 212 23.30 1.66 14.75
N TYR A 213 22.35 1.56 13.80
CA TYR A 213 21.39 0.45 13.74
C TYR A 213 22.05 -0.84 13.27
N GLU A 214 22.95 -0.80 12.30
CA GLU A 214 23.73 -1.98 11.89
C GLU A 214 24.51 -2.57 13.07
N LYS A 215 25.12 -1.70 13.89
CA LYS A 215 25.82 -2.12 15.12
C LYS A 215 24.85 -2.61 16.20
N LYS A 216 23.76 -1.87 16.46
CA LYS A 216 22.77 -2.18 17.51
C LYS A 216 22.07 -3.52 17.26
N TYR A 217 21.70 -3.80 16.03
CA TYR A 217 20.90 -4.97 15.67
C TYR A 217 21.71 -6.10 15.02
N GLY A 218 22.98 -5.91 14.72
CA GLY A 218 23.83 -6.91 14.05
C GLY A 218 23.27 -7.32 12.68
N VAL A 219 22.84 -6.34 11.88
CA VAL A 219 22.25 -6.51 10.55
C VAL A 219 22.98 -5.60 9.56
N LYS A 220 23.04 -5.99 8.29
CA LYS A 220 23.52 -5.13 7.21
C LYS A 220 22.32 -4.59 6.43
N TYR A 221 22.12 -3.28 6.42
CA TYR A 221 21.03 -2.68 5.65
C TYR A 221 21.44 -2.39 4.21
N ASN A 222 20.69 -2.96 3.27
CA ASN A 222 20.73 -2.62 1.85
C ASN A 222 19.51 -1.74 1.53
N ILE A 223 19.71 -0.43 1.48
CA ILE A 223 18.62 0.54 1.28
C ILE A 223 18.66 1.08 -0.13
N SER A 224 17.52 1.05 -0.81
CA SER A 224 17.35 1.62 -2.14
C SER A 224 16.22 2.63 -2.17
N PHE A 225 16.44 3.73 -2.89
CA PHE A 225 15.42 4.74 -3.18
C PHE A 225 15.01 4.64 -4.63
N THR A 226 13.71 4.43 -4.87
CA THR A 226 13.12 4.38 -6.20
C THR A 226 12.13 5.53 -6.38
N PHE A 227 11.80 5.83 -7.62
CA PHE A 227 10.90 6.93 -7.99
C PHE A 227 9.77 6.40 -8.86
N GLN A 228 8.61 7.03 -8.79
CA GLN A 228 7.57 6.79 -9.77
C GLN A 228 8.03 7.35 -11.13
N ASP A 229 7.84 6.57 -12.18
CA ASP A 229 8.18 6.99 -13.54
C ASP A 229 7.13 7.99 -14.03
N LYS A 230 7.60 9.14 -14.56
CA LYS A 230 6.74 10.16 -15.19
C LYS A 230 5.94 9.63 -16.37
N ALA A 231 6.39 8.55 -17.02
CA ALA A 231 5.64 7.84 -18.05
C ALA A 231 4.33 7.21 -17.55
N THR A 232 4.17 7.08 -16.23
CA THR A 232 2.94 6.60 -15.58
C THR A 232 1.96 7.70 -15.25
N ASP A 233 2.36 8.98 -15.34
CA ASP A 233 1.45 10.11 -15.11
C ASP A 233 0.28 10.07 -16.09
N THR A 234 -0.88 10.49 -15.63
CA THR A 234 -2.10 10.53 -16.45
C THR A 234 -2.45 11.97 -16.81
N VAL A 235 -2.96 12.18 -18.04
CA VAL A 235 -3.46 13.49 -18.44
C VAL A 235 -4.71 13.83 -17.63
N ALA A 236 -4.79 15.09 -17.17
CA ALA A 236 -6.03 15.61 -16.60
C ALA A 236 -6.97 16.12 -17.69
N VAL A 237 -8.29 16.08 -17.43
CA VAL A 237 -9.29 16.69 -18.31
C VAL A 237 -10.16 17.67 -17.53
N ASP A 238 -10.79 18.59 -18.23
CA ASP A 238 -11.83 19.46 -17.68
C ASP A 238 -13.15 18.69 -17.47
N MET A 239 -14.18 19.38 -17.01
CA MET A 239 -15.48 18.74 -16.72
C MET A 239 -16.18 18.24 -17.99
N GLU A 240 -15.82 18.76 -19.20
CA GLU A 240 -16.30 18.34 -20.53
C GLU A 240 -15.42 17.24 -21.17
N ASN A 241 -14.48 16.67 -20.43
CA ASN A 241 -13.52 15.64 -20.90
C ASN A 241 -12.54 16.12 -21.99
N LYS A 242 -12.27 17.43 -22.07
CA LYS A 242 -11.19 17.97 -22.90
C LYS A 242 -9.88 17.99 -22.11
N PRO A 243 -8.72 17.74 -22.74
CA PRO A 243 -7.43 17.82 -22.06
C PRO A 243 -7.25 19.16 -21.32
N PHE A 244 -7.00 19.09 -20.00
CA PHE A 244 -6.85 20.27 -19.15
C PHE A 244 -5.53 20.97 -19.45
N ARG A 245 -5.60 22.30 -19.56
CA ARG A 245 -4.41 23.13 -19.83
C ARG A 245 -4.13 24.07 -18.67
N THR A 246 -2.84 24.19 -18.36
CA THR A 246 -2.31 25.20 -17.44
C THR A 246 -2.50 26.59 -18.01
N GLU A 247 -2.20 27.63 -17.24
CA GLU A 247 -2.21 29.04 -17.69
C GLU A 247 -1.25 29.29 -18.87
N ASN A 248 -0.16 28.52 -18.95
CA ASN A 248 0.81 28.56 -20.04
C ASN A 248 0.36 27.78 -21.29
N GLY A 249 -0.85 27.21 -21.30
CA GLY A 249 -1.38 26.40 -22.39
C GLY A 249 -0.87 24.97 -22.48
N GLU A 250 0.00 24.53 -21.57
CA GLU A 250 0.54 23.17 -21.52
C GLU A 250 -0.47 22.15 -21.00
N LEU A 251 -0.38 20.91 -21.46
CA LEU A 251 -1.18 19.80 -20.91
C LEU A 251 -0.82 19.57 -19.44
N LEU A 252 -1.83 19.44 -18.59
CA LEU A 252 -1.63 19.07 -17.20
C LEU A 252 -1.60 17.56 -17.04
N PHE A 253 -0.47 17.04 -16.58
CA PHE A 253 -0.33 15.65 -16.16
C PHE A 253 -0.34 15.56 -14.64
N ARG A 254 -0.86 14.47 -14.13
CA ARG A 254 -0.92 14.20 -12.68
C ARG A 254 -0.38 12.81 -12.38
N PRO A 255 0.27 12.63 -11.21
CA PRO A 255 0.62 11.29 -10.75
C PRO A 255 -0.61 10.38 -10.72
N ALA A 256 -0.46 9.16 -11.23
CA ALA A 256 -1.55 8.19 -11.36
C ALA A 256 -1.94 7.50 -10.03
N GLY A 257 -1.53 8.06 -8.89
CA GLY A 257 -1.76 7.49 -7.57
C GLY A 257 -0.87 6.28 -7.29
N HIS A 258 -1.30 5.42 -6.33
CA HIS A 258 -0.51 4.25 -5.96
C HIS A 258 -0.51 3.13 -7.01
N GLY A 259 -1.33 3.20 -8.05
CA GLY A 259 -1.30 2.27 -9.18
C GLY A 259 0.02 2.33 -9.96
N ALA A 260 0.68 3.49 -10.04
CA ALA A 260 2.00 3.60 -10.66
C ALA A 260 3.08 2.76 -9.96
N LEU A 261 2.90 2.40 -8.70
CA LEU A 261 3.87 1.63 -7.91
C LEU A 261 4.04 0.18 -8.39
N ILE A 262 3.13 -0.34 -9.21
CA ILE A 262 3.29 -1.68 -9.80
C ILE A 262 4.56 -1.77 -10.66
N TYR A 263 4.97 -0.69 -11.31
CA TYR A 263 6.20 -0.64 -12.10
C TYR A 263 7.44 -0.73 -11.19
N ASN A 264 7.41 -0.06 -10.02
CA ASN A 264 8.47 -0.16 -9.02
C ASN A 264 8.53 -1.58 -8.42
N LEU A 265 7.38 -2.17 -8.10
CA LEU A 265 7.31 -3.54 -7.61
C LEU A 265 7.82 -4.55 -8.65
N ASN A 266 7.46 -4.36 -9.93
CA ASN A 266 7.91 -5.19 -11.04
C ASN A 266 9.42 -5.14 -11.26
N ALA A 267 10.11 -4.09 -10.82
CA ALA A 267 11.57 -3.97 -10.92
C ALA A 267 12.34 -4.69 -9.79
N ILE A 268 11.63 -5.21 -8.76
CA ILE A 268 12.27 -5.89 -7.63
C ILE A 268 12.74 -7.28 -8.04
N GLU A 269 13.96 -7.65 -7.61
CA GLU A 269 14.57 -8.94 -7.91
C GLU A 269 14.41 -9.98 -6.78
N ASP A 270 14.11 -9.56 -5.57
CA ASP A 270 13.85 -10.46 -4.45
C ASP A 270 12.59 -11.31 -4.71
N GLU A 271 12.56 -12.53 -4.17
CA GLU A 271 11.44 -13.47 -4.35
C GLU A 271 10.23 -13.08 -3.52
N ILE A 272 10.47 -12.66 -2.28
CA ILE A 272 9.42 -12.30 -1.32
C ILE A 272 9.49 -10.81 -1.01
N VAL A 273 8.35 -10.13 -1.18
CA VAL A 273 8.23 -8.70 -0.95
C VAL A 273 7.17 -8.42 0.11
N SER A 274 7.57 -7.78 1.21
CA SER A 274 6.64 -7.26 2.22
C SER A 274 6.31 -5.81 1.93
N ILE A 275 5.03 -5.47 1.79
CA ILE A 275 4.57 -4.11 1.49
C ILE A 275 3.91 -3.50 2.72
N LYS A 276 4.31 -2.29 3.10
CA LYS A 276 3.71 -1.52 4.18
C LYS A 276 3.89 -0.02 3.93
N ASN A 277 2.87 0.78 4.17
CA ASN A 277 2.94 2.23 3.97
C ASN A 277 3.87 2.90 4.98
N ILE A 278 4.56 3.97 4.55
CA ILE A 278 5.51 4.74 5.37
C ILE A 278 4.92 5.23 6.70
N ASP A 279 3.64 5.53 6.73
CA ASP A 279 2.98 6.09 7.91
C ASP A 279 2.39 5.06 8.89
N ASN A 280 2.41 3.77 8.53
CA ASN A 280 1.92 2.70 9.40
C ASN A 280 3.07 2.08 10.18
N VAL A 281 3.50 2.75 11.22
CA VAL A 281 4.54 2.30 12.17
C VAL A 281 4.08 2.54 13.61
N SER A 282 4.66 1.83 14.54
CA SER A 282 4.39 1.98 15.97
C SER A 282 5.70 2.04 16.76
N ASN A 283 5.60 2.43 18.03
CA ASN A 283 6.73 2.36 18.94
C ASN A 283 7.10 0.90 19.30
N ASP A 284 8.21 0.69 20.00
CA ASP A 284 8.76 -0.63 20.34
C ASP A 284 7.78 -1.51 21.15
N ARG A 285 6.78 -0.92 21.84
CA ARG A 285 5.75 -1.66 22.59
C ARG A 285 4.93 -2.60 21.70
N PHE A 286 4.66 -2.21 20.47
CA PHE A 286 3.84 -2.99 19.52
C PHE A 286 4.68 -3.72 18.46
N LEU A 287 6.00 -3.53 18.49
CA LEU A 287 6.92 -4.13 17.50
C LEU A 287 6.83 -5.66 17.51
N GLY A 288 6.80 -6.28 18.71
CA GLY A 288 6.68 -7.73 18.83
C GLY A 288 5.42 -8.30 18.18
N THR A 289 4.26 -7.67 18.40
CA THR A 289 3.00 -8.06 17.75
C THR A 289 3.07 -7.85 16.24
N THR A 290 3.60 -6.71 15.79
CA THR A 290 3.78 -6.42 14.36
C THR A 290 4.68 -7.44 13.68
N ALA A 291 5.81 -7.79 14.28
CA ALA A 291 6.75 -8.77 13.73
C ALA A 291 6.16 -10.19 13.72
N LEU A 292 5.45 -10.59 14.78
CA LEU A 292 4.78 -11.89 14.88
C LEU A 292 3.80 -12.08 13.71
N PHE A 293 2.87 -11.14 13.53
CA PHE A 293 1.87 -11.25 12.47
C PHE A 293 2.46 -11.05 11.07
N LYS A 294 3.50 -10.23 10.93
CA LYS A 294 4.21 -10.12 9.65
C LYS A 294 4.90 -11.45 9.27
N LYS A 295 5.53 -12.13 10.22
CA LYS A 295 6.09 -13.48 10.02
C LYS A 295 4.99 -14.50 9.72
N ALA A 296 3.84 -14.42 10.40
CA ALA A 296 2.71 -15.31 10.12
C ALA A 296 2.16 -15.13 8.69
N LEU A 297 1.98 -13.88 8.24
CA LEU A 297 1.59 -13.58 6.85
C LEU A 297 2.61 -14.11 5.85
N MET A 298 3.91 -13.95 6.13
CA MET A 298 4.99 -14.44 5.29
C MET A 298 5.02 -15.97 5.25
N GLY A 299 4.88 -16.64 6.39
CA GLY A 299 4.81 -18.09 6.47
C GLY A 299 3.63 -18.65 5.69
N LYS A 300 2.46 -18.01 5.79
CA LYS A 300 1.29 -18.41 4.99
C LYS A 300 1.52 -18.19 3.49
N CYS A 301 2.21 -17.12 3.10
CA CYS A 301 2.58 -16.87 1.71
C CYS A 301 3.52 -17.96 1.17
N LEU A 302 4.51 -18.35 1.95
CA LEU A 302 5.47 -19.39 1.59
C LEU A 302 4.84 -20.79 1.54
N GLU A 303 3.94 -21.09 2.47
CA GLU A 303 3.15 -22.34 2.45
C GLU A 303 2.31 -22.45 1.18
N LEU A 304 1.57 -21.40 0.84
CA LEU A 304 0.77 -21.33 -0.39
C LEU A 304 1.65 -21.46 -1.64
N ARG A 305 2.78 -20.75 -1.69
CA ARG A 305 3.76 -20.84 -2.78
C ARG A 305 4.21 -22.28 -3.00
N ASP A 306 4.64 -22.95 -1.94
CA ASP A 306 5.21 -24.30 -2.04
C ASP A 306 4.16 -25.32 -2.47
N LYS A 307 2.92 -25.17 -1.99
CA LYS A 307 1.78 -26.00 -2.37
C LYS A 307 1.39 -25.80 -3.84
N ILE A 308 1.27 -24.54 -4.29
CA ILE A 308 1.01 -24.19 -5.69
C ILE A 308 2.10 -24.73 -6.60
N PHE A 309 3.36 -24.55 -6.22
CA PHE A 309 4.50 -25.07 -6.99
C PHE A 309 4.52 -26.60 -7.05
N GLY A 310 4.08 -27.26 -5.97
CA GLY A 310 3.88 -28.71 -5.94
C GLY A 310 2.86 -29.17 -6.97
N TYR A 311 1.71 -28.51 -7.04
CA TYR A 311 0.67 -28.84 -8.03
C TYR A 311 1.13 -28.61 -9.48
N LEU A 312 1.82 -27.49 -9.75
CA LEU A 312 2.35 -27.20 -11.08
C LEU A 312 3.36 -28.25 -11.54
N ARG A 313 4.26 -28.71 -10.65
CA ARG A 313 5.20 -29.81 -10.93
C ARG A 313 4.48 -31.14 -11.11
N ALA A 314 3.41 -31.40 -10.33
CA ALA A 314 2.60 -32.59 -10.50
C ALA A 314 1.92 -32.62 -11.88
N PHE A 315 1.38 -31.49 -12.35
CA PHE A 315 0.86 -31.39 -13.71
C PHE A 315 1.94 -31.56 -14.80
N ASP A 316 3.17 -31.08 -14.57
CA ASP A 316 4.28 -31.31 -15.51
C ASP A 316 4.65 -32.79 -15.62
N ALA A 317 4.46 -33.56 -14.54
CA ALA A 317 4.74 -34.99 -14.48
C ALA A 317 3.61 -35.88 -15.05
N VAL A 318 2.43 -35.32 -15.38
CA VAL A 318 1.32 -36.10 -15.94
C VAL A 318 1.64 -36.52 -17.37
N GLY A 319 1.77 -37.83 -17.60
CA GLY A 319 2.02 -38.40 -18.91
C GLY A 319 0.77 -38.54 -19.77
N ASP A 320 -0.39 -38.86 -19.18
CA ASP A 320 -1.68 -39.02 -19.85
C ASP A 320 -2.76 -38.19 -19.13
N LEU A 321 -3.25 -37.16 -19.81
CA LEU A 321 -4.30 -36.27 -19.28
C LEU A 321 -5.62 -36.96 -19.03
N LYS A 322 -5.88 -38.08 -19.66
CA LYS A 322 -7.13 -38.87 -19.51
C LYS A 322 -7.05 -39.91 -18.40
N SER A 323 -5.90 -39.99 -17.71
CA SER A 323 -5.75 -40.94 -16.62
C SER A 323 -6.59 -40.56 -15.40
N ASP A 324 -7.01 -41.53 -14.59
CA ASP A 324 -7.67 -41.30 -13.32
C ASP A 324 -6.80 -40.51 -12.34
N ALA A 325 -5.49 -40.63 -12.46
CA ALA A 325 -4.55 -39.87 -11.66
C ALA A 325 -4.60 -38.37 -11.96
N CYS A 326 -4.69 -38.00 -13.25
CA CYS A 326 -4.89 -36.61 -13.66
C CYS A 326 -6.24 -36.08 -13.19
N GLY A 327 -7.31 -36.89 -13.30
CA GLY A 327 -8.63 -36.51 -12.78
C GLY A 327 -8.59 -36.16 -11.27
N ARG A 328 -8.00 -37.04 -10.46
CA ARG A 328 -7.86 -36.81 -9.00
C ARG A 328 -7.01 -35.57 -8.69
N LEU A 329 -5.93 -35.32 -9.43
CA LEU A 329 -5.13 -34.13 -9.28
C LEU A 329 -5.95 -32.86 -9.57
N CYS A 330 -6.76 -32.88 -10.63
CA CYS A 330 -7.65 -31.75 -10.93
C CYS A 330 -8.66 -31.50 -9.80
N ASP A 331 -9.29 -32.56 -9.25
CA ASP A 331 -10.24 -32.44 -8.13
C ASP A 331 -9.57 -31.87 -6.88
N GLU A 332 -8.35 -32.29 -6.58
CA GLU A 332 -7.57 -31.78 -5.45
C GLU A 332 -7.22 -30.29 -5.64
N VAL A 333 -6.79 -29.90 -6.84
CA VAL A 333 -6.45 -28.51 -7.15
C VAL A 333 -7.68 -27.61 -7.11
N GLU A 334 -8.82 -28.05 -7.63
CA GLU A 334 -10.08 -27.28 -7.53
C GLU A 334 -10.50 -27.09 -6.07
N SER A 335 -10.42 -28.14 -5.26
CA SER A 335 -10.70 -28.06 -3.82
C SER A 335 -9.75 -27.10 -3.11
N PHE A 336 -8.48 -27.10 -3.48
CA PHE A 336 -7.48 -26.16 -2.96
C PHE A 336 -7.81 -24.72 -3.38
N LEU A 337 -8.12 -24.47 -4.64
CA LEU A 337 -8.42 -23.13 -5.15
C LEU A 337 -9.67 -22.54 -4.48
N ASP A 338 -10.74 -23.32 -4.31
CA ASP A 338 -11.95 -22.84 -3.59
C ASP A 338 -11.69 -22.69 -2.10
N GLY A 339 -11.06 -23.66 -1.44
CA GLY A 339 -10.86 -23.67 0.01
C GLY A 339 -9.82 -22.66 0.51
N GLU A 340 -8.71 -22.48 -0.23
CA GLU A 340 -7.63 -21.60 0.19
C GLU A 340 -7.73 -20.18 -0.39
N LEU A 341 -8.23 -20.04 -1.63
CA LEU A 341 -8.19 -18.79 -2.39
C LEU A 341 -9.57 -18.26 -2.78
N CYS A 342 -10.65 -18.95 -2.41
CA CYS A 342 -12.05 -18.64 -2.81
C CYS A 342 -12.21 -18.53 -4.33
N ILE A 343 -11.43 -19.29 -5.11
CA ILE A 343 -11.51 -19.33 -6.56
C ILE A 343 -12.46 -20.48 -6.96
N GLN A 344 -13.69 -20.13 -7.30
CA GLN A 344 -14.63 -21.06 -7.92
C GLN A 344 -14.53 -20.97 -9.43
N LEU A 345 -14.40 -22.10 -10.08
CA LEU A 345 -14.17 -22.17 -11.51
C LEU A 345 -15.48 -22.52 -12.27
N PRO A 346 -15.63 -22.04 -13.50
CA PRO A 346 -16.72 -22.48 -14.36
C PRO A 346 -16.58 -23.96 -14.72
N LEU A 347 -17.71 -24.65 -14.91
CA LEU A 347 -17.72 -26.05 -15.29
C LEU A 347 -17.06 -26.25 -16.67
N THR A 348 -16.05 -27.10 -16.71
CA THR A 348 -15.31 -27.44 -17.92
C THR A 348 -15.55 -28.90 -18.27
N ARG A 349 -15.96 -29.18 -19.51
CA ARG A 349 -16.33 -30.54 -19.95
C ARG A 349 -15.14 -31.36 -20.43
N ARG A 350 -14.09 -30.72 -20.97
CA ARG A 350 -12.92 -31.40 -21.54
C ARG A 350 -11.77 -31.35 -20.55
N VAL A 351 -11.13 -32.49 -20.33
CA VAL A 351 -10.03 -32.58 -19.35
C VAL A 351 -8.83 -31.72 -19.72
N GLU A 352 -8.55 -31.59 -21.01
CA GLU A 352 -7.44 -30.72 -21.48
C GLU A 352 -7.69 -29.25 -21.16
N GLU A 353 -8.95 -28.79 -21.36
CA GLU A 353 -9.36 -27.40 -21.00
C GLU A 353 -9.34 -27.20 -19.49
N ARG A 354 -9.78 -28.21 -18.73
CA ARG A 354 -9.74 -28.20 -17.26
C ARG A 354 -8.31 -28.04 -16.73
N VAL A 355 -7.38 -28.88 -17.21
CA VAL A 355 -5.96 -28.81 -16.84
C VAL A 355 -5.36 -27.47 -17.23
N ALA A 356 -5.62 -26.96 -18.43
CA ALA A 356 -5.13 -25.67 -18.87
C ALA A 356 -5.63 -24.52 -17.98
N LEU A 357 -6.93 -24.53 -17.61
CA LEU A 357 -7.53 -23.54 -16.72
C LEU A 357 -6.92 -23.59 -15.32
N LEU A 358 -6.76 -24.79 -14.74
CA LEU A 358 -6.17 -24.98 -13.41
C LEU A 358 -4.72 -24.48 -13.38
N ARG A 359 -3.90 -24.82 -14.36
CA ARG A 359 -2.53 -24.33 -14.49
C ARG A 359 -2.49 -22.81 -14.62
N ALA A 360 -3.36 -22.21 -15.43
CA ALA A 360 -3.43 -20.75 -15.58
C ALA A 360 -3.85 -20.02 -14.30
N LYS A 361 -4.63 -20.68 -13.43
CA LYS A 361 -4.98 -20.13 -12.11
C LYS A 361 -3.88 -20.31 -11.06
N LEU A 362 -3.11 -21.39 -11.15
CA LEU A 362 -2.00 -21.64 -10.22
C LEU A 362 -0.76 -20.78 -10.56
N ASP A 363 -0.39 -20.68 -11.85
CA ASP A 363 0.85 -20.01 -12.30
C ASP A 363 0.68 -18.48 -12.36
N ARG A 364 0.52 -17.89 -11.19
CA ARG A 364 0.29 -16.45 -10.97
C ARG A 364 1.09 -15.97 -9.76
N PRO A 365 1.42 -14.67 -9.68
CA PRO A 365 1.95 -14.08 -8.45
C PRO A 365 1.02 -14.34 -7.28
N ILE A 366 1.56 -14.43 -6.07
CA ILE A 366 0.83 -14.72 -4.84
C ILE A 366 0.89 -13.51 -3.93
N ARG A 367 -0.21 -13.17 -3.27
CA ARG A 367 -0.24 -12.22 -2.17
C ARG A 367 -1.02 -12.75 -0.98
N VAL A 368 -0.49 -12.55 0.21
CA VAL A 368 -1.21 -12.72 1.47
C VAL A 368 -1.37 -11.35 2.11
N CYS A 369 -2.60 -10.96 2.38
CA CYS A 369 -2.92 -9.63 2.87
C CYS A 369 -3.50 -9.73 4.27
N GLY A 370 -2.92 -8.99 5.22
CA GLY A 370 -3.51 -8.78 6.54
C GLY A 370 -4.81 -7.98 6.41
N MET A 371 -5.85 -8.44 7.10
CA MET A 371 -7.15 -7.77 7.18
C MET A 371 -7.47 -7.46 8.63
N VAL A 372 -7.90 -6.24 8.92
CA VAL A 372 -8.25 -5.80 10.27
C VAL A 372 -9.75 -5.64 10.38
N ARG A 373 -10.33 -5.99 11.54
CA ARG A 373 -11.75 -5.72 11.82
C ARG A 373 -12.05 -4.24 11.76
N ASN A 374 -13.06 -3.87 10.99
CA ASN A 374 -13.44 -2.48 10.76
C ASN A 374 -14.06 -1.87 12.03
N GLN A 375 -13.54 -0.72 12.45
CA GLN A 375 -14.05 0.09 13.56
C GLN A 375 -14.44 1.50 13.11
N GLY A 376 -14.58 1.73 11.78
CA GLY A 376 -14.91 3.01 11.16
C GLY A 376 -13.76 3.63 10.35
N GLU A 377 -12.68 2.89 10.12
CA GLU A 377 -11.56 3.35 9.32
C GLU A 377 -11.95 3.49 7.84
N PRO A 378 -11.52 4.56 7.16
CA PRO A 378 -11.68 4.70 5.72
C PRO A 378 -10.66 3.82 5.00
N GLY A 379 -11.04 3.20 3.90
CA GLY A 379 -10.14 2.44 3.06
C GLY A 379 -10.84 1.35 2.25
N GLY A 380 -10.06 0.61 1.48
CA GLY A 380 -10.55 -0.53 0.73
C GLY A 380 -10.86 -1.72 1.64
N GLY A 381 -11.89 -2.49 1.27
CA GLY A 381 -12.30 -3.70 1.97
C GLY A 381 -12.06 -4.96 1.13
N PRO A 382 -12.02 -6.14 1.79
CA PRO A 382 -11.92 -7.44 1.14
C PRO A 382 -13.28 -7.93 0.65
N PHE A 383 -13.34 -8.35 -0.63
CA PHE A 383 -14.54 -8.86 -1.28
C PHE A 383 -14.24 -10.11 -2.10
N ILE A 384 -15.28 -10.92 -2.33
CA ILE A 384 -15.33 -11.94 -3.36
C ILE A 384 -16.01 -11.30 -4.56
N ILE A 385 -15.35 -11.32 -5.72
CA ILE A 385 -15.88 -10.75 -6.97
C ILE A 385 -16.08 -11.84 -8.03
N ALA A 386 -16.94 -11.55 -9.01
CA ALA A 386 -17.03 -12.33 -10.23
C ALA A 386 -15.92 -11.90 -11.19
N GLY A 387 -15.13 -12.86 -11.66
CA GLY A 387 -14.11 -12.65 -12.68
C GLY A 387 -14.70 -12.63 -14.09
N LYS A 388 -14.02 -11.94 -15.01
CA LYS A 388 -14.42 -11.87 -16.44
C LYS A 388 -14.45 -13.24 -17.14
N ASP A 389 -13.75 -14.21 -16.60
CA ASP A 389 -13.68 -15.60 -17.09
C ASP A 389 -14.72 -16.54 -16.46
N GLY A 390 -15.66 -16.00 -15.70
CA GLY A 390 -16.71 -16.76 -15.00
C GLY A 390 -16.24 -17.43 -13.71
N SER A 391 -15.00 -17.19 -13.26
CA SER A 391 -14.54 -17.60 -11.93
C SER A 391 -14.91 -16.58 -10.87
N SER A 392 -14.81 -16.94 -9.58
CA SER A 392 -14.74 -15.96 -8.49
C SER A 392 -13.31 -15.81 -8.01
N ASN A 393 -13.00 -14.69 -7.36
CA ASN A 393 -11.71 -14.49 -6.68
C ASN A 393 -11.81 -13.43 -5.56
N LEU A 394 -10.79 -13.40 -4.70
CA LEU A 394 -10.64 -12.41 -3.63
C LEU A 394 -10.01 -11.13 -4.15
N GLN A 395 -10.64 -9.99 -3.87
CA GLN A 395 -10.14 -8.67 -4.25
C GLN A 395 -10.28 -7.65 -3.12
N ILE A 396 -9.37 -6.68 -3.11
CA ILE A 396 -9.48 -5.48 -2.28
C ILE A 396 -10.11 -4.40 -3.15
N LEU A 397 -11.24 -3.86 -2.74
CA LEU A 397 -11.97 -2.81 -3.47
C LEU A 397 -12.14 -1.57 -2.61
N GLU A 398 -12.03 -0.41 -3.25
CA GLU A 398 -12.43 0.86 -2.67
C GLU A 398 -13.91 1.14 -2.97
N SER A 399 -14.60 1.88 -2.09
CA SER A 399 -16.03 2.16 -2.24
C SER A 399 -16.38 2.84 -3.56
N VAL A 400 -15.44 3.63 -4.13
CA VAL A 400 -15.60 4.29 -5.44
C VAL A 400 -15.67 3.30 -6.61
N GLN A 401 -15.29 2.05 -6.43
CA GLN A 401 -15.36 0.99 -7.45
C GLN A 401 -16.67 0.19 -7.40
N ILE A 402 -17.53 0.46 -6.41
CA ILE A 402 -18.77 -0.25 -6.14
C ILE A 402 -19.96 0.63 -6.54
N ASP A 403 -20.93 0.08 -7.26
CA ASP A 403 -22.15 0.82 -7.62
C ASP A 403 -23.05 1.02 -6.40
N MET A 404 -23.02 2.22 -5.85
CA MET A 404 -23.85 2.59 -4.70
C MET A 404 -25.32 2.85 -5.08
N ASN A 405 -25.70 2.83 -6.36
CA ASN A 405 -27.09 2.92 -6.81
C ASN A 405 -27.74 1.52 -6.87
N ASP A 406 -26.93 0.44 -6.97
CA ASP A 406 -27.42 -0.92 -6.89
C ASP A 406 -27.67 -1.36 -5.44
N GLY A 407 -28.92 -1.83 -5.16
CA GLY A 407 -29.32 -2.27 -3.83
C GLY A 407 -28.53 -3.47 -3.31
N ARG A 408 -28.24 -4.44 -4.19
CA ARG A 408 -27.44 -5.64 -3.85
C ARG A 408 -26.01 -5.25 -3.42
N SER A 409 -25.39 -4.35 -4.16
CA SER A 409 -24.04 -3.87 -3.87
C SER A 409 -23.98 -3.14 -2.53
N ARG A 410 -24.97 -2.29 -2.21
CA ARG A 410 -25.07 -1.66 -0.89
C ARG A 410 -25.23 -2.66 0.24
N ASP A 411 -26.08 -3.68 0.07
CA ASP A 411 -26.30 -4.73 1.08
C ASP A 411 -25.05 -5.57 1.31
N ILE A 412 -24.26 -5.85 0.27
CA ILE A 412 -22.97 -6.53 0.39
C ILE A 412 -21.97 -5.65 1.14
N LEU A 413 -21.85 -4.38 0.78
CA LEU A 413 -20.94 -3.45 1.45
C LEU A 413 -21.29 -3.27 2.93
N ALA A 414 -22.58 -3.18 3.27
CA ALA A 414 -23.04 -3.04 4.66
C ALA A 414 -22.70 -4.25 5.54
N ARG A 415 -22.47 -5.42 4.95
CA ARG A 415 -22.06 -6.65 5.66
C ARG A 415 -20.55 -6.84 5.72
N ALA A 416 -19.75 -5.94 5.13
CA ALA A 416 -18.30 -6.00 5.20
C ALA A 416 -17.84 -5.77 6.65
N THR A 417 -16.98 -6.66 7.14
CA THR A 417 -16.53 -6.68 8.54
C THR A 417 -15.07 -6.28 8.72
N HIS A 418 -14.32 -6.18 7.63
CA HIS A 418 -12.88 -5.93 7.64
C HIS A 418 -12.50 -4.85 6.62
N PHE A 419 -11.33 -4.27 6.85
CA PHE A 419 -10.68 -3.37 5.89
C PHE A 419 -9.23 -3.77 5.66
N ASN A 420 -8.63 -3.24 4.59
CA ASN A 420 -7.23 -3.46 4.22
C ASN A 420 -6.33 -2.39 4.86
N PRO A 421 -5.47 -2.76 5.84
CA PRO A 421 -4.50 -1.83 6.45
C PRO A 421 -3.29 -1.54 5.54
N VAL A 422 -3.22 -2.17 4.36
CA VAL A 422 -2.04 -2.20 3.48
C VAL A 422 -0.85 -2.86 4.18
N ASP A 423 -1.05 -4.12 4.56
CA ASP A 423 -0.04 -5.00 5.12
C ASP A 423 -0.02 -6.31 4.33
N LEU A 424 0.88 -6.40 3.34
CA LEU A 424 0.91 -7.48 2.37
C LEU A 424 2.27 -8.18 2.35
N VAL A 425 2.24 -9.48 2.02
CA VAL A 425 3.42 -10.27 1.63
C VAL A 425 3.15 -10.88 0.26
N CYS A 426 4.08 -10.68 -0.67
CA CYS A 426 3.98 -11.09 -2.06
C CYS A 426 5.07 -12.08 -2.41
N ALA A 427 4.75 -13.14 -3.18
CA ALA A 427 5.71 -13.99 -3.87
C ALA A 427 5.61 -13.71 -5.38
N ILE A 428 6.71 -13.23 -5.99
CA ILE A 428 6.72 -12.68 -7.34
C ILE A 428 7.57 -13.47 -8.33
N ARG A 429 7.90 -14.72 -7.99
CA ARG A 429 8.57 -15.68 -8.87
C ARG A 429 7.72 -16.93 -9.06
N ASN A 430 7.82 -17.53 -10.27
CA ASN A 430 7.11 -18.76 -10.60
C ASN A 430 7.86 -20.01 -10.05
N TYR A 431 7.26 -21.19 -10.24
CA TYR A 431 7.80 -22.47 -9.75
C TYR A 431 9.11 -22.91 -10.45
N LYS A 432 9.54 -22.22 -11.51
CA LYS A 432 10.83 -22.39 -12.18
C LYS A 432 11.89 -21.40 -11.69
N GLY A 433 11.52 -20.50 -10.77
CA GLY A 433 12.38 -19.44 -10.24
C GLY A 433 12.45 -18.19 -11.12
N GLU A 434 11.67 -18.13 -12.19
CA GLU A 434 11.60 -16.98 -13.09
C GLU A 434 10.72 -15.88 -12.50
N LYS A 435 11.06 -14.63 -12.72
CA LYS A 435 10.27 -13.49 -12.28
C LYS A 435 9.02 -13.32 -13.15
N PHE A 436 7.88 -13.13 -12.53
CA PHE A 436 6.69 -12.72 -13.26
C PHE A 436 6.83 -11.29 -13.79
N ASN A 437 6.30 -11.02 -15.00
CA ASN A 437 6.01 -9.65 -15.40
C ASN A 437 4.68 -9.23 -14.76
N LEU A 438 4.76 -8.49 -13.66
CA LEU A 438 3.56 -8.16 -12.85
C LEU A 438 2.54 -7.30 -13.61
N LEU A 439 2.95 -6.66 -14.71
CA LEU A 439 2.07 -5.84 -15.54
C LEU A 439 1.04 -6.68 -16.31
N ASP A 440 1.32 -7.96 -16.55
CA ASP A 440 0.41 -8.89 -17.22
C ASP A 440 -0.78 -9.31 -16.35
N TYR A 441 -0.73 -8.99 -15.04
CA TYR A 441 -1.74 -9.37 -14.03
C TYR A 441 -2.58 -8.19 -13.55
N VAL A 442 -2.53 -7.05 -14.25
CA VAL A 442 -3.27 -5.83 -13.93
C VAL A 442 -4.63 -5.84 -14.62
N ASP A 443 -5.71 -5.61 -13.87
CA ASP A 443 -7.00 -5.30 -14.49
C ASP A 443 -7.09 -3.80 -14.81
N ALA A 444 -6.91 -3.47 -16.09
CA ALA A 444 -6.97 -2.08 -16.57
C ALA A 444 -8.35 -1.43 -16.39
N ASP A 445 -9.41 -2.22 -16.17
CA ASP A 445 -10.77 -1.71 -15.93
C ASP A 445 -11.05 -1.40 -14.45
N ALA A 446 -10.14 -1.74 -13.55
CA ALA A 446 -10.27 -1.50 -12.11
C ALA A 446 -9.73 -0.13 -11.64
N GLY A 447 -9.48 0.80 -12.57
CA GLY A 447 -9.20 2.21 -12.26
C GLY A 447 -10.47 2.99 -11.90
N PHE A 448 -10.32 4.28 -11.62
CA PHE A 448 -11.46 5.17 -11.41
C PHE A 448 -11.12 6.62 -11.77
N ILE A 449 -12.17 7.47 -11.89
CA ILE A 449 -12.05 8.89 -12.16
C ILE A 449 -12.33 9.64 -10.86
N SER A 450 -11.41 10.54 -10.48
CA SER A 450 -11.54 11.38 -9.29
C SER A 450 -11.67 12.87 -9.69
N SER A 451 -12.50 13.61 -8.94
CA SER A 451 -12.57 15.07 -9.06
C SER A 451 -11.44 15.69 -8.24
N LYS A 452 -10.75 16.66 -8.82
CA LYS A 452 -9.63 17.39 -8.22
C LYS A 452 -9.76 18.87 -8.60
N SER A 453 -8.83 19.68 -8.12
CA SER A 453 -8.69 21.08 -8.55
C SER A 453 -7.23 21.42 -8.83
N TYR A 454 -7.03 22.38 -9.69
CA TYR A 454 -5.74 23.00 -9.98
C TYR A 454 -5.93 24.52 -10.09
N GLN A 455 -5.28 25.28 -9.22
CA GLN A 455 -5.40 26.75 -9.14
C GLN A 455 -6.87 27.22 -9.12
N GLY A 456 -7.70 26.55 -8.29
CA GLY A 456 -9.13 26.89 -8.15
C GLY A 456 -10.03 26.41 -9.29
N ARG A 457 -9.50 25.82 -10.35
CA ARG A 457 -10.27 25.26 -11.47
C ARG A 457 -10.52 23.77 -11.24
N GLU A 458 -11.76 23.32 -11.40
CA GLU A 458 -12.12 21.91 -11.30
C GLU A 458 -11.59 21.11 -12.49
N LEU A 459 -11.19 19.88 -12.22
CA LEU A 459 -10.72 18.91 -13.23
C LEU A 459 -11.02 17.49 -12.81
N LYS A 460 -10.95 16.58 -13.77
CA LYS A 460 -10.97 15.13 -13.54
C LYS A 460 -9.56 14.57 -13.70
N ALA A 461 -9.20 13.65 -12.81
CA ALA A 461 -7.96 12.90 -12.85
C ALA A 461 -8.26 11.40 -12.97
N LEU A 462 -7.48 10.70 -13.78
CA LEU A 462 -7.54 9.26 -13.95
C LEU A 462 -6.62 8.62 -12.92
N GLU A 463 -7.20 7.81 -12.04
CA GLU A 463 -6.45 6.99 -11.11
C GLU A 463 -6.27 5.61 -11.75
N LEU A 464 -5.02 5.18 -11.94
CA LEU A 464 -4.71 3.83 -12.41
C LEU A 464 -5.19 2.78 -11.39
N PRO A 465 -5.42 1.52 -11.80
CA PRO A 465 -5.70 0.43 -10.86
C PRO A 465 -4.70 0.43 -9.71
N GLY A 466 -5.19 0.62 -8.47
CA GLY A 466 -4.32 0.79 -7.31
C GLY A 466 -3.44 -0.43 -7.04
N LEU A 467 -2.23 -0.25 -6.46
CA LEU A 467 -1.23 -1.30 -6.28
C LEU A 467 -1.81 -2.57 -5.65
N TRP A 468 -2.52 -2.43 -4.53
CA TRP A 468 -3.14 -3.57 -3.82
C TRP A 468 -4.59 -3.84 -4.22
N ASN A 469 -5.12 -3.10 -5.20
CA ASN A 469 -6.45 -3.29 -5.77
C ASN A 469 -6.32 -3.94 -7.16
N GLY A 470 -6.72 -3.23 -8.22
CA GLY A 470 -6.72 -3.72 -9.59
C GLY A 470 -5.34 -4.06 -10.20
N SER A 471 -4.24 -3.50 -9.68
CA SER A 471 -2.89 -3.88 -10.12
C SER A 471 -2.50 -5.32 -9.73
N MET A 472 -3.15 -5.89 -8.72
CA MET A 472 -2.97 -7.27 -8.28
C MET A 472 -4.24 -8.11 -8.50
N SER A 473 -5.05 -7.77 -9.52
CA SER A 473 -6.35 -8.40 -9.74
C SER A 473 -6.22 -9.88 -10.08
N ASP A 474 -5.27 -10.23 -10.95
CA ASP A 474 -5.07 -11.61 -11.39
C ASP A 474 -4.01 -12.36 -10.56
N TRP A 475 -3.87 -11.99 -9.28
CA TRP A 475 -2.97 -12.66 -8.34
C TRP A 475 -3.71 -13.72 -7.51
N ASN A 476 -3.00 -14.78 -7.13
CA ASN A 476 -3.46 -15.70 -6.11
C ASN A 476 -3.49 -14.99 -4.76
N THR A 477 -4.70 -14.67 -4.28
CA THR A 477 -4.93 -13.81 -3.12
C THR A 477 -5.44 -14.62 -1.94
N CYS A 478 -4.82 -14.45 -0.76
CA CYS A 478 -5.30 -14.97 0.51
C CYS A 478 -5.42 -13.82 1.51
N PHE A 479 -6.53 -13.75 2.23
CA PHE A 479 -6.73 -12.80 3.32
C PHE A 479 -6.58 -13.51 4.66
N VAL A 480 -5.87 -12.86 5.59
CA VAL A 480 -5.63 -13.37 6.95
C VAL A 480 -5.99 -12.26 7.93
N GLU A 481 -6.82 -12.56 8.93
CA GLU A 481 -7.14 -11.61 10.00
C GLU A 481 -5.87 -11.31 10.83
N VAL A 482 -5.59 -10.03 11.03
CA VAL A 482 -4.53 -9.54 11.91
C VAL A 482 -5.11 -8.58 12.94
N PRO A 483 -4.53 -8.47 14.14
CA PRO A 483 -5.08 -7.61 15.19
C PRO A 483 -4.91 -6.12 14.84
N LEU A 484 -5.79 -5.29 15.40
CA LEU A 484 -5.78 -3.83 15.18
C LEU A 484 -4.45 -3.20 15.60
N GLU A 485 -3.75 -3.77 16.57
CA GLU A 485 -2.44 -3.34 17.04
C GLU A 485 -1.35 -3.32 15.96
N THR A 486 -1.56 -4.02 14.85
CA THR A 486 -0.66 -3.98 13.67
C THR A 486 -0.90 -2.77 12.76
N PHE A 487 -1.99 -2.00 13.01
CA PHE A 487 -2.40 -0.88 12.17
C PHE A 487 -2.42 0.44 12.95
N ASN A 488 -1.34 1.19 12.85
CA ASN A 488 -1.12 2.44 13.60
C ASN A 488 -0.74 3.59 12.65
N PRO A 489 -1.60 3.95 11.67
CA PRO A 489 -1.24 4.98 10.70
C PRO A 489 -1.30 6.37 11.31
N VAL A 490 -0.34 7.22 10.92
CA VAL A 490 -0.34 8.64 11.21
C VAL A 490 -0.90 9.40 10.01
N LYS A 491 -2.19 9.68 10.01
CA LYS A 491 -2.86 10.43 8.92
C LYS A 491 -2.83 11.93 9.18
N VAL A 492 -3.03 12.35 10.43
CA VAL A 492 -2.92 13.73 10.90
C VAL A 492 -1.88 13.82 12.01
N VAL A 493 -1.31 15.00 12.25
CA VAL A 493 -0.25 15.16 13.26
C VAL A 493 -0.69 14.75 14.67
N LEU A 494 -1.95 14.96 15.02
CA LEU A 494 -2.50 14.59 16.32
C LEU A 494 -2.60 13.06 16.53
N ASP A 495 -2.50 12.26 15.48
CA ASP A 495 -2.43 10.79 15.61
C ASP A 495 -1.17 10.38 16.40
N LEU A 496 -0.11 11.19 16.36
CA LEU A 496 1.10 10.97 17.15
C LEU A 496 0.87 11.03 18.67
N LEU A 497 -0.29 11.49 19.13
CA LEU A 497 -0.69 11.45 20.54
C LEU A 497 -1.40 10.13 20.94
N ARG A 498 -1.63 9.22 20.00
CA ARG A 498 -2.22 7.91 20.31
C ARG A 498 -1.21 7.01 21.05
N PRO A 499 -1.68 6.03 21.86
CA PRO A 499 -0.79 5.16 22.64
C PRO A 499 0.27 4.42 21.84
N ALA A 500 -0.01 4.10 20.56
CA ALA A 500 0.94 3.44 19.67
C ALA A 500 2.13 4.33 19.28
N HIS A 501 2.06 5.63 19.53
CA HIS A 501 3.08 6.62 19.21
C HIS A 501 3.65 7.33 20.44
N GLN A 502 3.12 7.05 21.62
CA GLN A 502 3.55 7.64 22.88
C GLN A 502 4.39 6.65 23.69
N GLN A 503 5.30 7.15 24.50
CA GLN A 503 5.94 6.35 25.54
C GLN A 503 4.90 5.85 26.53
N ALA A 504 5.08 4.63 27.02
CA ALA A 504 4.26 4.07 28.08
C ALA A 504 4.57 4.72 29.43
#